data_782eca217aebb4a398130a32d9db9055
#
_entry.id   782eca217aebb4a398130a32d9db9055
#
_cell.length_a   1.000
_cell.length_b   1.000
_cell.length_c   1.000
_cell.angle_alpha   90.00
_cell.angle_beta   90.00
_cell.angle_gamma   90.00
#
_symmetry.space_group_name_H-M   'P 1'
#
loop_
_entity.id
_entity.type
_entity.pdbx_description
1 polymer ?
#
loop_
_entity_poly.entity_id
_entity_poly.type
_entity_poly.pdbx_seq_one_letter_code
_entity_poly.pdbx_strand_id
1 'polypeptide(L)'
;MRYRVAAVLMVVLVSVIPVLAQQSGHTTVTPDTLKWAEPPVLPGARLAVVQGDPSKEGLFVYRIKMPAGYKIPPHTHKASENVTVLTGTFYIGLGEKFDQASGQELPTGGFVSVPPKHAHYAWAGSQETVVQVHGMGPFKLVYVNPADDPSKTAAK
;
A
#
# COMPACT_ATOMS: atom_id res chain seq x y z
N MET A 1 18.96 60.91 -55.24
CA MET A 1 19.02 60.44 -53.83
C MET A 1 18.16 59.16 -53.76
N ARG A 2 18.83 57.97 -53.70
CA ARG A 2 18.11 56.66 -53.81
C ARG A 2 18.11 56.06 -52.40
N TYR A 3 16.95 55.99 -51.75
CA TYR A 3 16.76 55.32 -50.45
C TYR A 3 16.63 53.81 -50.69
N ARG A 4 17.57 53.03 -50.13
CA ARG A 4 17.48 51.58 -50.07
C ARG A 4 16.72 51.20 -48.81
N VAL A 5 15.53 50.69 -48.93
CA VAL A 5 14.75 50.10 -47.82
C VAL A 5 15.27 48.69 -47.62
N ALA A 6 15.92 48.46 -46.49
CA ALA A 6 16.31 47.12 -46.07
C ALA A 6 15.11 46.46 -45.34
N ALA A 7 14.56 45.42 -45.93
CA ALA A 7 13.53 44.62 -45.26
C ALA A 7 14.22 43.65 -44.25
N VAL A 8 13.94 43.83 -42.97
CA VAL A 8 14.37 42.92 -41.90
C VAL A 8 13.34 41.80 -41.80
N LEU A 9 13.74 40.61 -42.22
CA LEU A 9 12.93 39.41 -42.10
C LEU A 9 13.03 38.87 -40.63
N MET A 10 12.00 39.04 -39.86
CA MET A 10 11.93 38.53 -38.49
C MET A 10 11.46 37.07 -38.54
N VAL A 11 12.39 36.11 -38.35
CA VAL A 11 12.08 34.70 -38.26
C VAL A 11 11.62 34.41 -36.83
N VAL A 12 10.31 34.17 -36.63
CA VAL A 12 9.75 33.70 -35.38
C VAL A 12 9.98 32.21 -35.28
N LEU A 13 10.91 31.81 -34.45
CA LEU A 13 11.10 30.40 -34.05
C LEU A 13 9.97 29.98 -33.09
N VAL A 14 8.98 29.27 -33.63
CA VAL A 14 7.97 28.61 -32.79
C VAL A 14 8.60 27.32 -32.21
N SER A 15 9.03 27.37 -30.96
CA SER A 15 9.45 26.17 -30.23
C SER A 15 8.23 25.31 -29.90
N VAL A 16 8.08 24.21 -30.61
CA VAL A 16 7.10 23.16 -30.28
C VAL A 16 7.63 22.41 -29.07
N ILE A 17 7.11 22.74 -27.89
CA ILE A 17 7.33 21.95 -26.67
C ILE A 17 6.49 20.68 -26.83
N PRO A 18 7.10 19.46 -26.84
CA PRO A 18 6.31 18.25 -26.84
C PRO A 18 5.54 18.17 -25.52
N VAL A 19 4.24 18.30 -25.58
CA VAL A 19 3.33 17.93 -24.49
C VAL A 19 3.44 16.41 -24.38
N LEU A 20 4.21 15.94 -23.38
CA LEU A 20 4.17 14.55 -22.97
C LEU A 20 2.74 14.26 -22.53
N ALA A 21 1.97 13.63 -23.40
CA ALA A 21 0.63 13.15 -23.09
C ALA A 21 0.79 12.17 -21.90
N GLN A 22 0.30 12.59 -20.75
CA GLN A 22 0.16 11.76 -19.59
C GLN A 22 -0.75 10.59 -20.00
N GLN A 23 -0.19 9.39 -20.10
CA GLN A 23 -0.98 8.19 -20.38
C GLN A 23 -1.98 8.03 -19.24
N SER A 24 -3.20 8.45 -19.45
CA SER A 24 -4.36 8.16 -18.60
C SER A 24 -4.78 6.70 -18.84
N GLY A 25 -3.92 5.76 -18.46
CA GLY A 25 -4.23 4.34 -18.51
C GLY A 25 -5.05 3.95 -17.28
N HIS A 26 -6.23 3.36 -17.49
CA HIS A 26 -6.94 2.67 -16.42
C HIS A 26 -6.16 1.41 -16.01
N THR A 27 -6.20 1.04 -14.73
CA THR A 27 -5.63 -0.21 -14.21
C THR A 27 -6.75 -1.23 -14.02
N THR A 28 -6.64 -2.38 -14.67
CA THR A 28 -7.55 -3.51 -14.45
C THR A 28 -6.75 -4.69 -13.93
N VAL A 29 -7.15 -5.24 -12.78
CA VAL A 29 -6.50 -6.37 -12.13
C VAL A 29 -7.56 -7.39 -11.76
N THR A 30 -7.38 -8.65 -12.18
CA THR A 30 -8.21 -9.78 -11.77
C THR A 30 -7.45 -10.65 -10.76
N PRO A 31 -8.11 -11.46 -9.93
CA PRO A 31 -7.44 -12.26 -8.90
C PRO A 31 -6.33 -13.17 -9.43
N ASP A 32 -6.49 -13.70 -10.63
CA ASP A 32 -5.56 -14.61 -11.31
C ASP A 32 -4.32 -13.91 -11.86
N THR A 33 -4.38 -12.61 -12.09
CA THR A 33 -3.23 -11.81 -12.58
C THR A 33 -2.31 -11.32 -11.48
N LEU A 34 -2.70 -11.46 -10.20
CA LEU A 34 -1.94 -10.98 -9.06
C LEU A 34 -0.60 -11.72 -8.91
N LYS A 35 0.46 -10.97 -8.68
CA LYS A 35 1.81 -11.48 -8.41
C LYS A 35 2.04 -11.52 -6.90
N TRP A 36 1.84 -12.69 -6.32
CA TRP A 36 1.99 -12.92 -4.89
C TRP A 36 3.45 -13.20 -4.52
N ALA A 37 3.98 -12.46 -3.55
CA ALA A 37 5.31 -12.68 -2.98
C ALA A 37 5.22 -12.67 -1.44
N GLU A 38 6.16 -13.31 -0.78
CA GLU A 38 6.29 -13.27 0.67
C GLU A 38 7.03 -11.99 1.08
N PRO A 39 6.41 -11.07 1.85
CA PRO A 39 7.09 -9.87 2.29
C PRO A 39 8.00 -10.17 3.49
N PRO A 40 9.24 -9.67 3.52
CA PRO A 40 10.18 -9.94 4.62
C PRO A 40 9.66 -9.54 6.00
N VAL A 41 8.77 -8.57 6.06
CA VAL A 41 8.18 -8.07 7.32
C VAL A 41 6.98 -8.89 7.81
N LEU A 42 6.44 -9.80 7.01
CA LEU A 42 5.30 -10.67 7.32
C LEU A 42 5.57 -12.09 6.80
N PRO A 43 6.58 -12.80 7.32
CA PRO A 43 6.91 -14.15 6.87
C PRO A 43 5.72 -15.09 7.05
N GLY A 44 5.50 -15.95 6.05
CA GLY A 44 4.35 -16.86 6.01
C GLY A 44 3.06 -16.25 5.45
N ALA A 45 2.96 -14.92 5.31
CA ALA A 45 1.89 -14.28 4.54
C ALA A 45 2.34 -14.05 3.10
N ARG A 46 1.38 -13.72 2.22
CA ARG A 46 1.68 -13.33 0.84
C ARG A 46 1.07 -11.98 0.52
N LEU A 47 1.82 -11.13 -0.17
CA LEU A 47 1.42 -9.79 -0.57
C LEU A 47 1.43 -9.69 -2.10
N ALA A 48 0.43 -9.02 -2.66
CA ALA A 48 0.38 -8.67 -4.08
C ALA A 48 -0.01 -7.19 -4.22
N VAL A 49 0.83 -6.42 -4.91
CA VAL A 49 0.51 -5.03 -5.24
C VAL A 49 -0.54 -5.02 -6.36
N VAL A 50 -1.62 -4.28 -6.13
CA VAL A 50 -2.71 -4.07 -7.09
C VAL A 50 -2.49 -2.78 -7.87
N GLN A 51 -2.07 -1.71 -7.16
CA GLN A 51 -1.83 -0.39 -7.75
C GLN A 51 -0.80 0.38 -6.93
N GLY A 52 -0.02 1.22 -7.60
CA GLY A 52 0.95 2.10 -6.98
C GLY A 52 2.16 1.37 -6.39
N ASP A 53 2.91 2.07 -5.56
CA ASP A 53 4.09 1.55 -4.86
C ASP A 53 4.00 2.02 -3.40
N PRO A 54 3.78 1.11 -2.43
CA PRO A 54 3.66 1.51 -1.03
C PRO A 54 4.92 2.16 -0.44
N SER A 55 6.07 2.02 -1.10
CA SER A 55 7.33 2.66 -0.66
C SER A 55 7.49 4.11 -1.11
N LYS A 56 6.65 4.57 -2.05
CA LYS A 56 6.71 5.90 -2.67
C LYS A 56 5.52 6.75 -2.27
N GLU A 57 5.61 8.05 -2.52
CA GLU A 57 4.48 8.96 -2.39
C GLU A 57 3.36 8.60 -3.39
N GLY A 58 2.12 8.77 -2.95
CA GLY A 58 0.93 8.53 -3.75
C GLY A 58 0.05 7.41 -3.24
N LEU A 59 -1.08 7.21 -3.91
CA LEU A 59 -2.01 6.14 -3.60
C LEU A 59 -1.39 4.78 -3.89
N PHE A 60 -1.52 3.87 -2.93
CA PHE A 60 -1.24 2.45 -3.14
C PHE A 60 -2.44 1.58 -2.78
N VAL A 61 -2.53 0.43 -3.41
CA VAL A 61 -3.43 -0.66 -3.08
C VAL A 61 -2.65 -1.96 -3.16
N TYR A 62 -2.68 -2.77 -2.11
CA TYR A 62 -2.16 -4.13 -2.13
C TYR A 62 -3.12 -5.09 -1.42
N ARG A 63 -2.94 -6.38 -1.66
CA ARG A 63 -3.66 -7.43 -0.95
C ARG A 63 -2.70 -8.26 -0.12
N ILE A 64 -3.14 -8.67 1.06
CA ILE A 64 -2.43 -9.64 1.91
C ILE A 64 -3.28 -10.88 2.01
N LYS A 65 -2.65 -12.02 1.77
CA LYS A 65 -3.21 -13.35 1.99
C LYS A 65 -2.53 -13.95 3.21
N MET A 66 -3.31 -14.30 4.21
CA MET A 66 -2.88 -14.81 5.50
C MET A 66 -3.41 -16.23 5.69
N PRO A 67 -2.57 -17.20 6.05
CA PRO A 67 -3.05 -18.54 6.47
C PRO A 67 -3.99 -18.45 7.68
N ALA A 68 -4.76 -19.50 7.93
CA ALA A 68 -5.60 -19.64 9.12
C ALA A 68 -4.79 -19.38 10.39
N GLY A 69 -5.33 -18.54 11.29
CA GLY A 69 -4.71 -18.21 12.57
C GLY A 69 -3.45 -17.35 12.49
N TYR A 70 -3.07 -16.86 11.30
CA TYR A 70 -1.91 -15.98 11.13
C TYR A 70 -2.04 -14.73 11.99
N LYS A 71 -0.97 -14.34 12.68
CA LYS A 71 -0.96 -13.20 13.60
C LYS A 71 0.01 -12.13 13.12
N ILE A 72 -0.42 -10.87 13.17
CA ILE A 72 0.41 -9.69 12.99
C ILE A 72 0.55 -9.02 14.36
N PRO A 73 1.74 -9.05 14.99
CA PRO A 73 1.98 -8.43 16.28
C PRO A 73 1.70 -6.92 16.27
N PRO A 74 1.61 -6.29 17.45
CA PRO A 74 1.40 -4.85 17.58
C PRO A 74 2.40 -4.04 16.77
N HIS A 75 1.86 -3.16 15.93
CA HIS A 75 2.63 -2.33 15.01
C HIS A 75 1.93 -1.00 14.75
N THR A 76 2.63 -0.10 14.08
CA THR A 76 2.13 1.21 13.66
C THR A 76 2.49 1.49 12.22
N HIS A 77 1.80 2.45 11.61
CA HIS A 77 2.13 3.03 10.32
C HIS A 77 2.23 4.56 10.42
N LYS A 78 3.06 5.18 9.56
CA LYS A 78 3.15 6.66 9.52
C LYS A 78 1.94 7.32 8.87
N ALA A 79 1.24 6.61 8.00
CA ALA A 79 0.03 7.05 7.31
C ALA A 79 -1.18 6.23 7.79
N SER A 80 -2.39 6.67 7.45
CA SER A 80 -3.60 5.90 7.70
C SER A 80 -3.58 4.59 6.91
N GLU A 81 -4.03 3.53 7.55
CA GLU A 81 -4.27 2.24 6.94
C GLU A 81 -5.78 2.02 6.78
N ASN A 82 -6.20 1.63 5.58
CA ASN A 82 -7.58 1.25 5.32
C ASN A 82 -7.61 -0.20 4.86
N VAL A 83 -8.32 -1.03 5.58
CA VAL A 83 -8.39 -2.48 5.37
C VAL A 83 -9.80 -2.88 5.01
N THR A 84 -9.97 -3.60 3.91
CA THR A 84 -11.23 -4.25 3.51
C THR A 84 -11.03 -5.75 3.48
N VAL A 85 -11.90 -6.50 4.12
CA VAL A 85 -11.86 -7.97 4.08
C VAL A 85 -12.49 -8.46 2.80
N LEU A 86 -11.71 -9.17 1.96
CA LEU A 86 -12.18 -9.73 0.70
C LEU A 86 -12.69 -11.15 0.85
N THR A 87 -12.01 -11.96 1.67
CA THR A 87 -12.44 -13.33 2.00
C THR A 87 -12.01 -13.73 3.41
N GLY A 88 -12.72 -14.66 4.02
CA GLY A 88 -12.43 -15.13 5.38
C GLY A 88 -12.90 -14.17 6.45
N THR A 89 -12.27 -14.25 7.62
CA THR A 89 -12.54 -13.42 8.78
C THR A 89 -11.24 -12.79 9.27
N PHE A 90 -11.25 -11.48 9.39
CA PHE A 90 -10.13 -10.70 9.89
C PHE A 90 -10.49 -10.13 11.26
N TYR A 91 -9.55 -10.20 12.17
CA TYR A 91 -9.69 -9.59 13.50
C TYR A 91 -8.66 -8.49 13.65
N ILE A 92 -9.06 -7.40 14.31
CA ILE A 92 -8.19 -6.27 14.63
C ILE A 92 -8.38 -5.85 16.08
N GLY A 93 -7.28 -5.65 16.79
CA GLY A 93 -7.27 -5.07 18.12
C GLY A 93 -6.41 -3.82 18.17
N LEU A 94 -6.77 -2.89 19.07
CA LEU A 94 -6.03 -1.64 19.27
C LEU A 94 -5.11 -1.75 20.49
N GLY A 95 -3.96 -1.08 20.41
CA GLY A 95 -2.99 -1.00 21.50
C GLY A 95 -1.68 -1.73 21.22
N GLU A 96 -0.80 -1.68 22.21
CA GLU A 96 0.59 -2.15 22.12
C GLU A 96 0.79 -3.59 22.59
N LYS A 97 -0.26 -4.25 23.08
CA LYS A 97 -0.24 -5.65 23.54
C LYS A 97 -1.23 -6.46 22.72
N PHE A 98 -0.78 -7.62 22.26
CA PHE A 98 -1.64 -8.56 21.55
C PHE A 98 -2.63 -9.22 22.52
N ASP A 99 -3.93 -8.96 22.33
CA ASP A 99 -5.01 -9.54 23.11
C ASP A 99 -6.19 -9.92 22.21
N GLN A 100 -6.40 -11.21 21.99
CA GLN A 100 -7.48 -11.68 21.14
C GLN A 100 -8.88 -11.42 21.74
N ALA A 101 -8.99 -11.31 23.08
CA ALA A 101 -10.27 -11.07 23.72
C ALA A 101 -10.80 -9.64 23.48
N SER A 102 -9.89 -8.71 23.18
CA SER A 102 -10.22 -7.29 22.92
C SER A 102 -10.32 -6.97 21.43
N GLY A 103 -10.22 -7.96 20.54
CA GLY A 103 -10.26 -7.73 19.10
C GLY A 103 -11.66 -7.67 18.53
N GLN A 104 -11.82 -6.83 17.52
CA GLN A 104 -13.05 -6.74 16.74
C GLN A 104 -13.00 -7.71 15.56
N GLU A 105 -14.06 -8.46 15.40
CA GLU A 105 -14.26 -9.34 14.24
C GLU A 105 -14.77 -8.57 13.03
N LEU A 106 -14.16 -8.81 11.88
CA LEU A 106 -14.55 -8.27 10.58
C LEU A 106 -14.74 -9.44 9.61
N PRO A 107 -15.96 -9.78 9.24
CA PRO A 107 -16.24 -10.78 8.20
C PRO A 107 -15.94 -10.22 6.81
N THR A 108 -16.07 -11.07 5.78
CA THR A 108 -16.01 -10.64 4.37
C THR A 108 -16.91 -9.43 4.12
N GLY A 109 -16.37 -8.38 3.47
CA GLY A 109 -17.01 -7.09 3.28
C GLY A 109 -16.78 -6.10 4.42
N GLY A 110 -16.25 -6.55 5.58
CA GLY A 110 -15.89 -5.69 6.70
C GLY A 110 -14.78 -4.70 6.33
N PHE A 111 -14.82 -3.53 7.00
CA PHE A 111 -13.86 -2.44 6.77
C PHE A 111 -13.40 -1.84 8.09
N VAL A 112 -12.13 -1.46 8.15
CA VAL A 112 -11.58 -0.66 9.24
C VAL A 112 -10.59 0.38 8.67
N SER A 113 -10.58 1.55 9.29
CA SER A 113 -9.59 2.60 9.06
C SER A 113 -8.82 2.87 10.35
N VAL A 114 -7.51 2.72 10.30
CA VAL A 114 -6.61 2.98 11.44
C VAL A 114 -5.87 4.29 11.17
N PRO A 115 -5.97 5.28 12.08
CA PRO A 115 -5.25 6.55 11.94
C PRO A 115 -3.72 6.38 11.99
N PRO A 116 -2.96 7.38 11.50
CA PRO A 116 -1.50 7.35 11.59
C PRO A 116 -1.00 7.17 13.02
N LYS A 117 0.04 6.36 13.19
CA LYS A 117 0.73 6.10 14.46
C LYS A 117 -0.12 5.42 15.55
N HIS A 118 -1.35 5.00 15.25
CA HIS A 118 -2.13 4.19 16.17
C HIS A 118 -1.58 2.76 16.22
N ALA A 119 -1.18 2.32 17.40
CA ALA A 119 -0.75 0.95 17.63
C ALA A 119 -1.95 0.01 17.51
N HIS A 120 -1.79 -1.05 16.72
CA HIS A 120 -2.80 -2.07 16.50
C HIS A 120 -2.14 -3.40 16.17
N TYR A 121 -2.91 -4.46 16.26
CA TYR A 121 -2.53 -5.83 15.93
C TYR A 121 -3.68 -6.52 15.24
N ALA A 122 -3.39 -7.60 14.49
CA ALA A 122 -4.40 -8.26 13.71
C ALA A 122 -4.17 -9.77 13.63
N TRP A 123 -5.21 -10.53 13.25
CA TRP A 123 -5.07 -11.95 12.96
C TRP A 123 -6.14 -12.44 12.00
N ALA A 124 -5.81 -13.51 11.28
CA ALA A 124 -6.75 -14.27 10.47
C ALA A 124 -7.57 -15.24 11.34
N GLY A 125 -8.81 -15.46 10.96
CA GLY A 125 -9.67 -16.45 11.59
C GLY A 125 -9.24 -17.91 11.31
N SER A 126 -10.19 -18.82 11.43
CA SER A 126 -9.96 -20.26 11.25
C SER A 126 -9.75 -20.70 9.80
N GLN A 127 -9.84 -19.78 8.83
CA GLN A 127 -9.64 -20.01 7.41
C GLN A 127 -8.62 -19.02 6.85
N GLU A 128 -8.09 -19.32 5.65
CA GLU A 128 -7.30 -18.33 4.89
C GLU A 128 -8.09 -17.03 4.75
N THR A 129 -7.46 -15.93 5.06
CA THR A 129 -8.08 -14.60 5.01
C THR A 129 -7.32 -13.74 4.01
N VAL A 130 -8.06 -13.08 3.12
CA VAL A 130 -7.52 -12.10 2.20
C VAL A 130 -8.08 -10.73 2.52
N VAL A 131 -7.21 -9.78 2.75
CA VAL A 131 -7.57 -8.38 2.95
C VAL A 131 -6.97 -7.51 1.85
N GLN A 132 -7.64 -6.42 1.51
CA GLN A 132 -7.10 -5.36 0.68
C GLN A 132 -6.78 -4.17 1.55
N VAL A 133 -5.54 -3.70 1.46
CA VAL A 133 -5.04 -2.51 2.16
C VAL A 133 -4.82 -1.41 1.15
N HIS A 134 -5.25 -0.20 1.50
CA HIS A 134 -4.96 0.98 0.70
C HIS A 134 -4.68 2.20 1.58
N GLY A 135 -3.93 3.12 1.03
CA GLY A 135 -3.53 4.34 1.72
C GLY A 135 -2.64 5.22 0.87
N MET A 136 -2.04 6.19 1.52
CA MET A 136 -1.04 7.06 0.90
C MET A 136 0.35 6.63 1.36
N GLY A 137 1.24 6.38 0.41
CA GLY A 137 2.65 6.11 0.71
C GLY A 137 3.47 7.38 0.96
N PRO A 138 4.68 7.24 1.50
CA PRO A 138 5.35 5.99 1.84
C PRO A 138 4.72 5.30 3.06
N PHE A 139 4.43 4.01 2.92
CA PHE A 139 3.76 3.20 3.92
C PHE A 139 4.69 2.07 4.41
N LYS A 140 4.91 2.00 5.71
CA LYS A 140 5.80 1.01 6.33
C LYS A 140 5.17 0.49 7.62
N LEU A 141 5.24 -0.81 7.82
CA LEU A 141 4.92 -1.45 9.08
C LEU A 141 6.11 -1.30 10.04
N VAL A 142 5.86 -0.81 11.26
CA VAL A 142 6.85 -0.65 12.32
C VAL A 142 6.34 -1.36 13.55
N TYR A 143 6.97 -2.47 13.95
CA TYR A 143 6.61 -3.22 15.13
C TYR A 143 6.84 -2.40 16.42
N VAL A 144 5.89 -2.46 17.35
CA VAL A 144 5.99 -1.82 18.68
C VAL A 144 7.12 -2.46 19.47
N ASN A 145 7.15 -3.79 19.53
CA ASN A 145 8.28 -4.53 20.11
C ASN A 145 9.27 -4.88 18.99
N PRO A 146 10.52 -4.38 19.03
CA PRO A 146 11.54 -4.69 18.04
C PRO A 146 11.89 -6.17 17.89
N ALA A 147 11.58 -7.00 18.90
CA ALA A 147 11.80 -8.45 18.85
C ALA A 147 10.78 -9.16 17.92
N ASP A 148 9.65 -8.53 17.63
CA ASP A 148 8.64 -9.05 16.72
C ASP A 148 8.97 -8.75 15.23
N ASP A 149 10.01 -7.94 14.96
CA ASP A 149 10.46 -7.59 13.62
C ASP A 149 11.32 -8.73 13.03
N PRO A 150 10.76 -9.53 12.10
CA PRO A 150 11.49 -10.68 11.55
C PRO A 150 12.71 -10.28 10.72
N SER A 151 12.76 -9.05 10.23
CA SER A 151 13.91 -8.55 9.47
C SER A 151 15.15 -8.37 10.36
N LYS A 152 14.99 -8.27 11.68
CA LYS A 152 16.08 -8.16 12.65
C LYS A 152 16.55 -9.51 13.19
N THR A 153 15.73 -10.56 13.10
CA THR A 153 16.07 -11.90 13.55
C THR A 153 16.78 -12.72 12.49
N ALA A 154 16.58 -12.42 11.21
CA ALA A 154 17.24 -13.09 10.08
C ALA A 154 18.72 -12.68 9.88
N ALA A 155 19.25 -11.74 10.66
CA ALA A 155 20.63 -11.21 10.55
C ALA A 155 21.60 -11.81 11.60
N LYS A 156 21.30 -13.00 12.15
CA LYS A 156 22.23 -13.75 13.04
C LYS A 156 22.75 -15.01 12.39
#